data_24fcbe181660a92e983341afdfffedb5
#
_entry.id   24fcbe181660a92e983341afdfffedb5
#
_cell.length_a   1.000
_cell.length_b   1.000
_cell.length_c   1.000
_cell.angle_alpha   90.00
_cell.angle_beta   90.00
_cell.angle_gamma   90.00
#
_symmetry.space_group_name_H-M   'P 1'
#
loop_
_entity.id
_entity.type
_entity.pdbx_description
1 polymer ?
#
loop_
_entity_poly.entity_id
_entity_poly.type
_entity_poly.pdbx_seq_one_letter_code
_entity_poly.pdbx_strand_id
1 'polypeptide(L)'
;VTELPFLVGPEKVIERIKDAVQNKKLQGIAAVNDYTDLANGLRLVIEIRSGFNPDAVLEQLYRLTPLEDTFGINNVALVGGQPRTLGLRELLVEYVEHRLAVIQRRTAYRLARREERLHLVTGLLVALLDIDEVIELIRSSDDADVARSRLMDVFDLSEVQASYILELRLRRLTRLSRLELERERDELGADIEALRTLRDDPQLLRTTVSDELAAVSAAYGTPRRTVLLEANGVIRPSSAPLEVADDPCWALLSATGLLARTAAGELSGGAGRAAHDVLRSAVQTTARGEIAVVTSHGRMLRLGVLDLPAIPATAGPLSLSGGALISEFLGLGTGERVLALASLRPDAPGVALGTAQGVVKRVTPDYPGSRDAWEVVGLKDGDEVIGAVELETGDEDLVFITDDAQLLRFPATAVRPQGRAAGGMAGIRLSPGARAVFFGVTSPDAGGAVVVTIAGSRAALPGTEAGSAKVTPYEDYPAKGRGTSGVRCHRLLRGEDALSLGWAGPGPARAGAGSGAPVDLPPASGRRDASGSPLAQPVTAVAGSQPAAVHA
;
A
#
# COMPACT_ATOMS: atom_id res chain seq x y z
N VAL A 1 1.57 -2.86 -15.17
CA VAL A 1 2.84 -3.42 -15.67
C VAL A 1 3.80 -2.27 -15.92
N THR A 2 4.97 -2.32 -15.30
CA THR A 2 6.01 -1.29 -15.38
C THR A 2 7.30 -1.80 -16.01
N GLU A 3 7.44 -3.11 -16.18
CA GLU A 3 8.56 -3.75 -16.85
C GLU A 3 8.05 -4.91 -17.71
N LEU A 4 8.70 -5.16 -18.84
CA LEU A 4 8.41 -6.26 -19.75
C LEU A 4 9.67 -7.10 -19.97
N PRO A 5 9.55 -8.37 -20.39
CA PRO A 5 10.68 -9.21 -20.79
C PRO A 5 11.51 -8.55 -21.90
N PHE A 6 12.78 -8.93 -21.98
CA PHE A 6 13.70 -8.41 -23.01
C PHE A 6 13.15 -8.64 -24.43
N LEU A 7 13.19 -7.62 -25.26
CA LEU A 7 12.65 -7.58 -26.64
C LEU A 7 11.13 -7.76 -26.76
N VAL A 8 10.38 -7.58 -25.67
CA VAL A 8 8.91 -7.55 -25.69
C VAL A 8 8.44 -6.11 -25.55
N GLY A 9 7.77 -5.58 -26.57
CA GLY A 9 7.13 -4.26 -26.52
C GLY A 9 5.70 -4.32 -26.00
N PRO A 10 5.15 -3.19 -25.49
CA PRO A 10 3.79 -3.11 -24.99
C PRO A 10 2.75 -3.45 -26.06
N GLU A 11 3.00 -3.08 -27.32
CA GLU A 11 2.10 -3.35 -28.45
C GLU A 11 1.86 -4.84 -28.63
N LYS A 12 2.94 -5.65 -28.54
CA LYS A 12 2.85 -7.11 -28.68
C LYS A 12 2.05 -7.73 -27.54
N VAL A 13 2.17 -7.19 -26.33
CA VAL A 13 1.39 -7.65 -25.17
C VAL A 13 -0.08 -7.34 -25.37
N ILE A 14 -0.41 -6.09 -25.74
CA ILE A 14 -1.78 -5.64 -26.00
C ILE A 14 -2.43 -6.49 -27.10
N GLU A 15 -1.73 -6.71 -28.21
CA GLU A 15 -2.22 -7.55 -29.31
C GLU A 15 -2.54 -8.98 -28.83
N ARG A 16 -1.64 -9.60 -28.05
CA ARG A 16 -1.86 -10.95 -27.53
C ARG A 16 -2.98 -11.02 -26.51
N ILE A 17 -3.16 -10.01 -25.66
CA ILE A 17 -4.31 -9.93 -24.77
C ILE A 17 -5.60 -9.85 -25.59
N LYS A 18 -5.64 -8.98 -26.60
CA LYS A 18 -6.80 -8.83 -27.50
C LYS A 18 -7.17 -10.13 -28.18
N ASP A 19 -6.19 -10.81 -28.77
CA ASP A 19 -6.38 -12.11 -29.40
C ASP A 19 -6.91 -13.17 -28.42
N ALA A 20 -6.33 -13.23 -27.22
CA ALA A 20 -6.75 -14.19 -26.21
C ALA A 20 -8.18 -13.93 -25.71
N VAL A 21 -8.58 -12.66 -25.56
CA VAL A 21 -9.95 -12.26 -25.20
C VAL A 21 -10.93 -12.56 -26.31
N GLN A 22 -10.61 -12.23 -27.57
CA GLN A 22 -11.46 -12.52 -28.73
C GLN A 22 -11.69 -14.02 -28.93
N ASN A 23 -10.66 -14.82 -28.71
CA ASN A 23 -10.73 -16.29 -28.78
C ASN A 23 -11.33 -16.94 -27.51
N LYS A 24 -11.82 -16.14 -26.53
CA LYS A 24 -12.41 -16.59 -25.26
C LYS A 24 -11.45 -17.45 -24.41
N LYS A 25 -10.14 -17.35 -24.63
CA LYS A 25 -9.10 -18.06 -23.85
C LYS A 25 -8.74 -17.28 -22.57
N LEU A 26 -8.86 -15.96 -22.60
CA LEU A 26 -8.64 -15.05 -21.47
C LEU A 26 -9.96 -14.36 -21.16
N GLN A 27 -10.40 -14.44 -19.91
CA GLN A 27 -11.63 -13.82 -19.43
C GLN A 27 -11.31 -12.83 -18.30
N GLY A 28 -12.25 -11.96 -17.99
CA GLY A 28 -12.11 -11.03 -16.87
C GLY A 28 -11.37 -9.73 -17.20
N ILE A 29 -10.97 -9.47 -18.44
CA ILE A 29 -10.38 -8.19 -18.85
C ILE A 29 -11.50 -7.21 -19.25
N ALA A 30 -11.51 -6.03 -18.67
CA ALA A 30 -12.40 -4.91 -19.02
C ALA A 30 -11.76 -4.01 -20.08
N ALA A 31 -10.54 -3.53 -19.82
CA ALA A 31 -9.79 -2.68 -20.72
C ALA A 31 -8.27 -2.89 -20.58
N VAL A 32 -7.51 -2.46 -21.57
CA VAL A 32 -6.05 -2.40 -21.54
C VAL A 32 -5.64 -1.04 -22.06
N ASN A 33 -5.02 -0.23 -21.21
CA ASN A 33 -4.63 1.14 -21.50
C ASN A 33 -3.11 1.29 -21.37
N ASP A 34 -2.49 1.90 -22.38
CA ASP A 34 -1.07 2.23 -22.37
C ASP A 34 -0.89 3.71 -21.97
N TYR A 35 -0.29 3.92 -20.80
CA TYR A 35 0.07 5.23 -20.26
C TYR A 35 1.58 5.46 -20.27
N THR A 36 2.31 4.74 -21.13
CA THR A 36 3.76 4.88 -21.26
C THR A 36 4.12 6.30 -21.72
N ASP A 37 5.01 6.95 -20.98
CA ASP A 37 5.54 8.27 -21.32
C ASP A 37 7.05 8.36 -21.05
N LEU A 38 7.69 9.43 -21.51
CA LEU A 38 9.13 9.65 -21.33
C LEU A 38 9.53 9.98 -19.89
N ALA A 39 8.59 10.48 -19.07
CA ALA A 39 8.86 10.89 -17.70
C ALA A 39 8.77 9.70 -16.72
N ASN A 40 7.75 8.84 -16.90
CA ASN A 40 7.43 7.74 -15.99
C ASN A 40 7.85 6.37 -16.54
N GLY A 41 8.27 6.29 -17.80
CA GLY A 41 8.62 5.05 -18.47
C GLY A 41 7.39 4.19 -18.82
N LEU A 42 7.60 2.88 -18.94
CA LEU A 42 6.55 1.92 -19.29
C LEU A 42 5.46 1.89 -18.22
N ARG A 43 4.21 2.09 -18.62
CA ARG A 43 3.04 1.98 -17.75
C ARG A 43 1.83 1.44 -18.52
N LEU A 44 1.66 0.11 -18.50
CA LEU A 44 0.52 -0.58 -19.07
C LEU A 44 -0.47 -0.94 -17.95
N VAL A 45 -1.70 -0.44 -18.02
CA VAL A 45 -2.76 -0.70 -17.04
C VAL A 45 -3.76 -1.67 -17.65
N ILE A 46 -3.97 -2.80 -16.98
CA ILE A 46 -4.93 -3.84 -17.36
C ILE A 46 -6.06 -3.80 -16.34
N GLU A 47 -7.24 -3.39 -16.80
CA GLU A 47 -8.44 -3.29 -15.98
C GLU A 47 -9.17 -4.63 -15.98
N ILE A 48 -9.51 -5.11 -14.79
CA ILE A 48 -10.18 -6.39 -14.59
C ILE A 48 -11.67 -6.12 -14.37
N ARG A 49 -12.51 -6.92 -14.98
CA ARG A 49 -13.97 -6.86 -14.78
C ARG A 49 -14.31 -7.20 -13.34
N SER A 50 -15.30 -6.48 -12.78
CA SER A 50 -15.87 -6.80 -11.48
C SER A 50 -16.36 -8.26 -11.46
N GLY A 51 -16.07 -8.98 -10.39
CA GLY A 51 -16.39 -10.40 -10.26
C GLY A 51 -15.27 -11.38 -10.60
N PHE A 52 -14.17 -10.92 -11.17
CA PHE A 52 -13.01 -11.77 -11.46
C PHE A 52 -11.92 -11.60 -10.42
N ASN A 53 -11.26 -12.71 -10.10
CA ASN A 53 -10.13 -12.71 -9.17
C ASN A 53 -8.86 -12.17 -9.87
N PRO A 54 -8.27 -11.04 -9.41
CA PRO A 54 -7.10 -10.45 -10.04
C PRO A 54 -5.89 -11.38 -10.15
N ASP A 55 -5.63 -12.19 -9.10
CA ASP A 55 -4.48 -13.10 -9.08
C ASP A 55 -4.64 -14.23 -10.10
N ALA A 56 -5.85 -14.79 -10.22
CA ALA A 56 -6.14 -15.82 -11.21
C ALA A 56 -6.08 -15.27 -12.66
N VAL A 57 -6.50 -14.03 -12.88
CA VAL A 57 -6.37 -13.36 -14.19
C VAL A 57 -4.90 -13.09 -14.50
N LEU A 58 -4.10 -12.62 -13.51
CA LEU A 58 -2.67 -12.39 -13.67
C LEU A 58 -1.92 -13.68 -14.07
N GLU A 59 -2.25 -14.81 -13.44
CA GLU A 59 -1.69 -16.10 -13.80
C GLU A 59 -2.02 -16.51 -15.25
N GLN A 60 -3.27 -16.26 -15.69
CA GLN A 60 -3.65 -16.50 -17.08
C GLN A 60 -2.89 -15.57 -18.04
N LEU A 61 -2.66 -14.31 -17.66
CA LEU A 61 -1.88 -13.36 -18.43
C LEU A 61 -0.44 -13.86 -18.63
N TYR A 62 0.23 -14.34 -17.58
CA TYR A 62 1.57 -14.92 -17.70
C TYR A 62 1.60 -16.11 -18.65
N ARG A 63 0.59 -16.98 -18.61
CA ARG A 63 0.53 -18.19 -19.45
C ARG A 63 0.16 -17.93 -20.90
N LEU A 64 -0.68 -16.92 -21.18
CA LEU A 64 -1.28 -16.70 -22.51
C LEU A 64 -0.65 -15.54 -23.29
N THR A 65 0.20 -14.74 -22.63
CA THR A 65 0.80 -13.54 -23.22
C THR A 65 2.31 -13.52 -22.98
N PRO A 66 3.07 -12.70 -23.70
CA PRO A 66 4.51 -12.59 -23.48
C PRO A 66 4.89 -11.72 -22.26
N LEU A 67 4.03 -11.62 -21.24
CA LEU A 67 4.39 -11.04 -19.94
C LEU A 67 5.39 -11.93 -19.18
N GLU A 68 5.41 -13.21 -19.45
CA GLU A 68 6.46 -14.16 -19.08
C GLU A 68 7.06 -14.77 -20.33
N ASP A 69 8.37 -14.79 -20.44
CA ASP A 69 9.07 -15.39 -21.58
C ASP A 69 10.32 -16.13 -21.10
N THR A 70 10.76 -17.09 -21.90
CA THR A 70 11.97 -17.86 -21.64
C THR A 70 13.11 -17.39 -22.55
N PHE A 71 14.28 -17.20 -21.99
CA PHE A 71 15.45 -16.83 -22.75
C PHE A 71 16.45 -17.97 -22.82
N GLY A 72 16.65 -18.52 -24.02
CA GLY A 72 17.67 -19.53 -24.28
C GLY A 72 19.06 -18.91 -24.29
N ILE A 73 19.86 -19.19 -23.25
CA ILE A 73 21.24 -18.69 -23.15
C ILE A 73 22.13 -19.49 -24.10
N ASN A 74 22.75 -18.81 -25.07
CA ASN A 74 23.73 -19.38 -25.97
C ASN A 74 25.00 -18.51 -25.94
N ASN A 75 25.90 -18.80 -25.00
CA ASN A 75 27.16 -18.06 -24.84
C ASN A 75 28.22 -18.67 -25.76
N VAL A 76 28.56 -17.98 -26.84
CA VAL A 76 29.68 -18.30 -27.70
C VAL A 76 30.86 -17.35 -27.42
N ALA A 77 31.99 -17.88 -27.04
CA ALA A 77 33.21 -17.12 -26.80
C ALA A 77 34.40 -17.68 -27.59
N LEU A 78 35.40 -16.84 -27.84
CA LEU A 78 36.68 -17.28 -28.44
C LEU A 78 37.61 -17.78 -27.33
N VAL A 79 37.93 -19.07 -27.37
CA VAL A 79 38.88 -19.70 -26.47
C VAL A 79 40.05 -20.23 -27.29
N GLY A 80 41.25 -19.75 -27.02
CA GLY A 80 42.43 -20.12 -27.81
C GLY A 80 42.31 -19.77 -29.30
N GLY A 81 41.52 -18.74 -29.65
CA GLY A 81 41.30 -18.33 -31.03
C GLY A 81 40.18 -19.10 -31.76
N GLN A 82 39.49 -20.04 -31.10
CA GLN A 82 38.42 -20.83 -31.68
C GLN A 82 37.09 -20.54 -31.00
N PRO A 83 35.97 -20.44 -31.75
CA PRO A 83 34.63 -20.27 -31.17
C PRO A 83 34.20 -21.53 -30.44
N ARG A 84 33.77 -21.37 -29.17
CA ARG A 84 33.23 -22.44 -28.34
C ARG A 84 31.97 -21.96 -27.65
N THR A 85 30.95 -22.83 -27.58
CA THR A 85 29.76 -22.58 -26.75
C THR A 85 30.09 -23.01 -25.31
N LEU A 86 29.94 -22.10 -24.37
CA LEU A 86 30.35 -22.28 -22.98
C LEU A 86 29.14 -22.15 -22.04
N GLY A 87 29.07 -23.04 -21.06
CA GLY A 87 28.20 -22.86 -19.90
C GLY A 87 28.75 -21.76 -18.96
N LEU A 88 27.94 -21.33 -18.01
CA LEU A 88 28.33 -20.27 -17.05
C LEU A 88 29.64 -20.61 -16.29
N ARG A 89 29.75 -21.84 -15.79
CA ARG A 89 30.96 -22.30 -15.07
C ARG A 89 32.18 -22.25 -15.96
N GLU A 90 32.09 -22.76 -17.18
CA GLU A 90 33.18 -22.80 -18.14
C GLU A 90 33.63 -21.37 -18.51
N LEU A 91 32.67 -20.45 -18.74
CA LEU A 91 32.98 -19.05 -19.03
C LEU A 91 33.78 -18.39 -17.90
N LEU A 92 33.39 -18.65 -16.63
CA LEU A 92 34.11 -18.14 -15.46
C LEU A 92 35.51 -18.76 -15.32
N VAL A 93 35.68 -20.04 -15.60
CA VAL A 93 36.97 -20.72 -15.56
C VAL A 93 37.91 -20.12 -16.60
N GLU A 94 37.51 -20.00 -17.85
CA GLU A 94 38.29 -19.40 -18.92
C GLU A 94 38.72 -17.96 -18.60
N TYR A 95 37.81 -17.18 -18.01
CA TYR A 95 38.10 -15.80 -17.57
C TYR A 95 39.14 -15.77 -16.45
N VAL A 96 39.03 -16.61 -15.44
CA VAL A 96 39.98 -16.69 -14.32
C VAL A 96 41.38 -17.14 -14.83
N GLU A 97 41.43 -18.15 -15.69
CA GLU A 97 42.70 -18.61 -16.31
C GLU A 97 43.36 -17.51 -17.14
N HIS A 98 42.57 -16.78 -17.92
CA HIS A 98 43.07 -15.61 -18.64
C HIS A 98 43.62 -14.55 -17.68
N ARG A 99 42.96 -14.23 -16.58
CA ARG A 99 43.43 -13.26 -15.57
C ARG A 99 44.73 -13.70 -14.92
N LEU A 100 44.85 -14.96 -14.55
CA LEU A 100 46.09 -15.54 -14.02
C LEU A 100 47.27 -15.37 -15.01
N ALA A 101 47.06 -15.74 -16.29
CA ALA A 101 48.06 -15.59 -17.34
C ALA A 101 48.43 -14.12 -17.58
N VAL A 102 47.49 -13.19 -17.51
CA VAL A 102 47.74 -11.74 -17.64
C VAL A 102 48.61 -11.24 -16.49
N ILE A 103 48.32 -11.63 -15.25
CA ILE A 103 49.10 -11.19 -14.09
C ILE A 103 50.50 -11.81 -14.11
N GLN A 104 50.64 -13.08 -14.49
CA GLN A 104 51.96 -13.70 -14.68
C GLN A 104 52.81 -12.93 -15.70
N ARG A 105 52.30 -12.63 -16.88
CA ARG A 105 52.98 -11.84 -17.91
C ARG A 105 53.31 -10.43 -17.42
N ARG A 106 52.40 -9.76 -16.74
CA ARG A 106 52.60 -8.45 -16.14
C ARG A 106 53.70 -8.48 -15.08
N THR A 107 53.71 -9.49 -14.23
CA THR A 107 54.74 -9.70 -13.19
C THR A 107 56.11 -9.97 -13.82
N ALA A 108 56.19 -10.87 -14.81
CA ALA A 108 57.43 -11.16 -15.53
C ALA A 108 58.00 -9.91 -16.21
N TYR A 109 57.17 -9.12 -16.89
CA TYR A 109 57.59 -7.86 -17.51
C TYR A 109 58.10 -6.85 -16.48
N ARG A 110 57.36 -6.66 -15.38
CA ARG A 110 57.79 -5.73 -14.31
C ARG A 110 59.10 -6.18 -13.65
N LEU A 111 59.23 -7.47 -13.40
CA LEU A 111 60.45 -8.05 -12.83
C LEU A 111 61.63 -7.78 -13.72
N ALA A 112 61.55 -8.09 -15.01
CA ALA A 112 62.64 -7.84 -15.95
C ALA A 112 63.07 -6.35 -15.98
N ARG A 113 62.08 -5.44 -15.99
CA ARG A 113 62.36 -3.99 -15.96
C ARG A 113 62.99 -3.52 -14.64
N ARG A 114 62.60 -4.10 -13.50
CA ARG A 114 63.24 -3.79 -12.21
C ARG A 114 64.66 -4.34 -12.12
N GLU A 115 64.89 -5.56 -12.62
CA GLU A 115 66.18 -6.17 -12.67
C GLU A 115 67.16 -5.39 -13.61
N GLU A 116 66.72 -4.99 -14.81
CA GLU A 116 67.44 -4.11 -15.71
C GLU A 116 67.83 -2.79 -15.01
N ARG A 117 66.89 -2.15 -14.31
CA ARG A 117 67.15 -0.89 -13.61
C ARG A 117 68.09 -1.07 -12.42
N LEU A 118 67.92 -2.14 -11.63
CA LEU A 118 68.85 -2.48 -10.53
C LEU A 118 70.28 -2.70 -11.02
N HIS A 119 70.41 -3.39 -12.15
CA HIS A 119 71.74 -3.61 -12.77
C HIS A 119 72.47 -2.28 -13.11
N LEU A 120 71.71 -1.32 -13.69
CA LEU A 120 72.25 0.01 -13.97
C LEU A 120 72.59 0.81 -12.71
N VAL A 121 71.69 0.79 -11.70
CA VAL A 121 71.90 1.50 -10.42
C VAL A 121 73.13 0.93 -9.68
N THR A 122 73.30 -0.38 -9.71
CA THR A 122 74.50 -1.04 -9.10
C THR A 122 75.80 -0.59 -9.78
N GLY A 123 75.85 -0.52 -11.11
CA GLY A 123 77.01 0.00 -11.84
C GLY A 123 77.29 1.49 -11.54
N LEU A 124 76.21 2.31 -11.40
CA LEU A 124 76.40 3.72 -11.01
C LEU A 124 76.93 3.86 -9.58
N LEU A 125 76.54 3.00 -8.64
CA LEU A 125 77.06 3.01 -7.28
C LEU A 125 78.56 2.66 -7.27
N VAL A 126 78.97 1.68 -8.07
CA VAL A 126 80.42 1.34 -8.25
C VAL A 126 81.15 2.55 -8.80
N ALA A 127 80.68 3.17 -9.88
CA ALA A 127 81.32 4.35 -10.49
C ALA A 127 81.39 5.57 -9.55
N LEU A 128 80.39 5.74 -8.63
CA LEU A 128 80.39 6.85 -7.66
C LEU A 128 81.34 6.63 -6.46
N LEU A 129 81.77 5.39 -6.18
CA LEU A 129 82.74 5.10 -5.13
C LEU A 129 84.11 5.66 -5.48
N ASP A 130 84.46 5.54 -6.74
CA ASP A 130 85.80 5.97 -7.26
C ASP A 130 85.60 6.92 -8.46
N ILE A 131 84.78 7.96 -8.29
CA ILE A 131 84.36 8.89 -9.36
C ILE A 131 85.53 9.59 -10.04
N ASP A 132 86.53 9.93 -9.29
CA ASP A 132 87.73 10.62 -9.82
C ASP A 132 88.50 9.70 -10.77
N GLU A 133 88.68 8.42 -10.42
CA GLU A 133 89.34 7.42 -11.26
C GLU A 133 88.53 7.12 -12.53
N VAL A 134 87.21 7.04 -12.42
CA VAL A 134 86.29 6.91 -13.58
C VAL A 134 86.46 8.08 -14.56
N ILE A 135 86.48 9.32 -14.04
CA ILE A 135 86.70 10.52 -14.87
C ILE A 135 88.08 10.54 -15.53
N GLU A 136 89.11 10.19 -14.80
CA GLU A 136 90.46 10.13 -15.33
C GLU A 136 90.60 9.07 -16.44
N LEU A 137 90.05 7.89 -16.23
CA LEU A 137 89.98 6.79 -17.18
C LEU A 137 89.27 7.20 -18.48
N ILE A 138 88.11 7.85 -18.37
CA ILE A 138 87.37 8.34 -19.53
C ILE A 138 88.18 9.39 -20.31
N ARG A 139 88.77 10.33 -19.59
CA ARG A 139 89.61 11.41 -20.21
C ARG A 139 90.89 10.92 -20.86
N SER A 140 91.50 9.86 -20.36
CA SER A 140 92.74 9.28 -20.85
C SER A 140 92.51 8.23 -21.95
N SER A 141 91.26 7.97 -22.35
CA SER A 141 90.96 7.03 -23.43
C SER A 141 90.81 7.73 -24.76
N ASP A 142 91.28 7.09 -25.84
CA ASP A 142 91.31 7.65 -27.19
C ASP A 142 89.93 7.75 -27.83
N ASP A 143 89.08 6.83 -27.51
CA ASP A 143 87.68 6.79 -27.98
C ASP A 143 86.72 6.15 -26.96
N ALA A 144 85.42 6.16 -27.26
CA ALA A 144 84.37 5.63 -26.37
C ALA A 144 84.39 4.11 -26.19
N ASP A 145 84.88 3.37 -27.20
CA ASP A 145 84.94 1.90 -27.13
C ASP A 145 86.14 1.46 -26.25
N VAL A 146 87.25 2.15 -26.35
CA VAL A 146 88.38 1.97 -25.44
C VAL A 146 88.01 2.35 -24.01
N ALA A 147 87.31 3.47 -23.82
CA ALA A 147 86.84 3.87 -22.50
C ALA A 147 85.86 2.83 -21.89
N ARG A 148 84.98 2.25 -22.70
CA ARG A 148 84.09 1.20 -22.29
C ARG A 148 84.82 -0.04 -21.81
N SER A 149 85.78 -0.55 -22.64
CA SER A 149 86.55 -1.74 -22.31
C SER A 149 87.31 -1.55 -21.01
N ARG A 150 87.96 -0.40 -20.83
CA ARG A 150 88.76 -0.07 -19.62
C ARG A 150 87.84 0.05 -18.37
N LEU A 151 86.63 0.64 -18.50
CA LEU A 151 85.67 0.70 -17.40
C LEU A 151 85.18 -0.69 -16.99
N MET A 152 85.03 -1.60 -17.95
CA MET A 152 84.63 -2.99 -17.67
C MET A 152 85.80 -3.73 -16.95
N ASP A 153 87.03 -3.57 -17.41
CA ASP A 153 88.15 -4.29 -16.84
C ASP A 153 88.60 -3.79 -15.46
N VAL A 154 88.50 -2.48 -15.20
CA VAL A 154 88.97 -1.88 -13.94
C VAL A 154 87.90 -1.98 -12.84
N PHE A 155 86.65 -1.78 -13.18
CA PHE A 155 85.54 -1.70 -12.20
C PHE A 155 84.61 -2.92 -12.22
N ASP A 156 84.97 -3.98 -12.97
CA ASP A 156 84.12 -5.19 -13.14
C ASP A 156 82.66 -4.87 -13.54
N LEU A 157 82.55 -3.91 -14.46
CA LEU A 157 81.24 -3.47 -14.97
C LEU A 157 80.84 -4.27 -16.21
N SER A 158 79.59 -4.52 -16.37
CA SER A 158 79.04 -5.05 -17.62
C SER A 158 79.11 -4.00 -18.75
N GLU A 159 79.09 -4.44 -19.99
CA GLU A 159 79.03 -3.57 -21.16
C GLU A 159 77.86 -2.57 -21.10
N VAL A 160 76.69 -3.03 -20.66
CA VAL A 160 75.48 -2.21 -20.51
C VAL A 160 75.70 -1.13 -19.45
N GLN A 161 76.32 -1.47 -18.31
CA GLN A 161 76.67 -0.51 -17.25
C GLN A 161 77.69 0.52 -17.70
N ALA A 162 78.78 0.07 -18.31
CA ALA A 162 79.85 0.94 -18.82
C ALA A 162 79.30 1.89 -19.90
N SER A 163 78.51 1.40 -20.85
CA SER A 163 77.84 2.23 -21.87
C SER A 163 76.93 3.26 -21.26
N TYR A 164 76.10 2.85 -20.26
CA TYR A 164 75.21 3.75 -19.56
C TYR A 164 76.00 4.87 -18.83
N ILE A 165 77.12 4.57 -18.19
CA ILE A 165 77.97 5.55 -17.51
C ILE A 165 78.53 6.53 -18.51
N LEU A 166 79.03 6.08 -19.67
CA LEU A 166 79.59 6.92 -20.73
C LEU A 166 78.56 7.87 -21.37
N GLU A 167 77.34 7.42 -21.48
CA GLU A 167 76.22 8.24 -22.00
C GLU A 167 75.72 9.28 -21.01
N LEU A 168 76.04 9.14 -19.71
CA LEU A 168 75.61 10.08 -18.69
C LEU A 168 76.37 11.42 -18.85
N ARG A 169 75.57 12.51 -18.83
CA ARG A 169 76.13 13.86 -18.75
C ARG A 169 76.89 14.05 -17.44
N LEU A 170 78.16 14.51 -17.46
CA LEU A 170 78.96 14.78 -16.26
C LEU A 170 78.24 15.57 -15.16
N ARG A 171 77.35 16.52 -15.52
CA ARG A 171 76.52 17.26 -14.59
C ARG A 171 75.51 16.37 -13.83
N ARG A 172 75.16 15.21 -14.36
CA ARG A 172 74.27 14.24 -13.65
C ARG A 172 75.05 13.38 -12.67
N LEU A 173 76.26 12.97 -13.04
CA LEU A 173 77.14 12.23 -12.14
C LEU A 173 77.50 13.01 -10.86
N THR A 174 77.75 14.33 -10.98
CA THR A 174 78.01 15.19 -9.82
C THR A 174 76.78 15.58 -8.97
N ARG A 175 75.56 15.39 -9.50
CA ARG A 175 74.31 15.68 -8.81
C ARG A 175 73.67 14.44 -8.20
N LEU A 176 74.05 13.22 -8.58
CA LEU A 176 73.52 12.01 -8.00
C LEU A 176 74.07 11.85 -6.58
N SER A 177 73.21 11.91 -5.61
CA SER A 177 73.56 11.60 -4.23
C SER A 177 73.70 10.08 -4.10
N ARG A 178 74.87 9.63 -3.59
CA ARG A 178 75.06 8.21 -3.25
C ARG A 178 73.92 7.64 -2.44
N LEU A 179 73.43 8.43 -1.48
CA LEU A 179 72.35 8.03 -0.62
C LEU A 179 71.02 7.80 -1.39
N GLU A 180 70.74 8.58 -2.44
CA GLU A 180 69.57 8.41 -3.30
C GLU A 180 69.66 7.12 -4.12
N LEU A 181 70.82 6.80 -4.68
CA LEU A 181 71.01 5.55 -5.42
C LEU A 181 71.00 4.32 -4.50
N GLU A 182 71.56 4.41 -3.31
CA GLU A 182 71.45 3.35 -2.31
C GLU A 182 70.00 3.08 -1.93
N ARG A 183 69.18 4.12 -1.74
CA ARG A 183 67.70 3.97 -1.49
C ARG A 183 67.03 3.36 -2.71
N GLU A 184 67.31 3.84 -3.92
CA GLU A 184 66.70 3.28 -5.15
C GLU A 184 67.10 1.80 -5.31
N ARG A 185 68.33 1.41 -5.02
CA ARG A 185 68.77 0.00 -5.02
C ARG A 185 68.00 -0.84 -4.06
N ASP A 186 67.77 -0.35 -2.81
CA ASP A 186 67.08 -1.10 -1.76
C ASP A 186 65.59 -1.23 -2.07
N GLU A 187 64.95 -0.17 -2.60
CA GLU A 187 63.58 -0.20 -3.08
C GLU A 187 63.42 -1.17 -4.26
N LEU A 188 64.30 -1.13 -5.24
CA LEU A 188 64.28 -2.06 -6.36
C LEU A 188 64.50 -3.50 -5.92
N GLY A 189 65.39 -3.73 -4.93
CA GLY A 189 65.61 -5.05 -4.33
C GLY A 189 64.34 -5.61 -3.69
N ALA A 190 63.67 -4.79 -2.89
CA ALA A 190 62.42 -5.18 -2.26
C ALA A 190 61.30 -5.46 -3.29
N ASP A 191 61.16 -4.61 -4.31
CA ASP A 191 60.22 -4.80 -5.41
C ASP A 191 60.49 -6.12 -6.18
N ILE A 192 61.75 -6.42 -6.47
CA ILE A 192 62.16 -7.64 -7.18
C ILE A 192 61.82 -8.88 -6.37
N GLU A 193 62.10 -8.90 -5.08
CA GLU A 193 61.77 -10.03 -4.21
C GLU A 193 60.26 -10.22 -4.11
N ALA A 194 59.48 -9.15 -3.99
CA ALA A 194 58.00 -9.21 -3.98
C ALA A 194 57.47 -9.76 -5.33
N LEU A 195 58.01 -9.30 -6.47
CA LEU A 195 57.64 -9.78 -7.80
C LEU A 195 58.04 -11.25 -8.05
N ARG A 196 59.21 -11.68 -7.54
CA ARG A 196 59.65 -13.09 -7.59
C ARG A 196 58.73 -13.97 -6.77
N THR A 197 58.40 -13.56 -5.54
CA THR A 197 57.44 -14.29 -4.68
C THR A 197 56.09 -14.44 -5.37
N LEU A 198 55.56 -13.32 -5.96
CA LEU A 198 54.29 -13.36 -6.69
C LEU A 198 54.33 -14.28 -7.93
N ARG A 199 55.48 -14.33 -8.64
CA ARG A 199 55.68 -15.21 -9.81
C ARG A 199 55.71 -16.68 -9.41
N ASP A 200 56.41 -16.99 -8.31
CA ASP A 200 56.78 -18.37 -7.92
C ASP A 200 55.77 -19.01 -6.97
N ASP A 201 54.88 -18.24 -6.33
CA ASP A 201 53.81 -18.73 -5.47
C ASP A 201 52.44 -18.69 -6.19
N PRO A 202 51.89 -19.86 -6.61
CA PRO A 202 50.58 -19.94 -7.26
C PRO A 202 49.44 -19.51 -6.38
N GLN A 203 49.54 -19.65 -5.04
CA GLN A 203 48.49 -19.25 -4.12
C GLN A 203 48.42 -17.74 -3.98
N LEU A 204 49.56 -17.09 -3.82
CA LEU A 204 49.65 -15.63 -3.78
C LEU A 204 49.16 -15.01 -5.09
N LEU A 205 49.47 -15.63 -6.25
CA LEU A 205 48.99 -15.21 -7.55
C LEU A 205 47.43 -15.25 -7.60
N ARG A 206 46.80 -16.32 -7.10
CA ARG A 206 45.35 -16.44 -7.04
C ARG A 206 44.72 -15.41 -6.09
N THR A 207 45.34 -15.20 -4.93
CA THR A 207 44.90 -14.18 -3.97
C THR A 207 44.93 -12.79 -4.61
N THR A 208 46.03 -12.45 -5.31
CA THR A 208 46.18 -11.17 -6.03
C THR A 208 45.04 -10.98 -7.08
N VAL A 209 44.73 -12.05 -7.84
CA VAL A 209 43.59 -11.99 -8.80
C VAL A 209 42.28 -11.74 -8.07
N SER A 210 42.05 -12.44 -6.96
CA SER A 210 40.84 -12.30 -6.15
C SER A 210 40.67 -10.88 -5.61
N ASP A 211 41.75 -10.29 -5.07
CA ASP A 211 41.74 -8.95 -4.50
C ASP A 211 41.48 -7.87 -5.58
N GLU A 212 42.13 -8.01 -6.76
CA GLU A 212 41.86 -7.11 -7.88
C GLU A 212 40.40 -7.19 -8.35
N LEU A 213 39.81 -8.40 -8.42
CA LEU A 213 38.40 -8.57 -8.79
C LEU A 213 37.46 -8.04 -7.72
N ALA A 214 37.81 -8.22 -6.44
CA ALA A 214 37.03 -7.66 -5.33
C ALA A 214 37.01 -6.12 -5.38
N ALA A 215 38.14 -5.49 -5.66
CA ALA A 215 38.21 -4.04 -5.83
C ALA A 215 37.34 -3.54 -6.99
N VAL A 216 37.37 -4.24 -8.13
CA VAL A 216 36.50 -3.93 -9.28
C VAL A 216 35.02 -4.11 -8.91
N SER A 217 34.68 -5.18 -8.21
CA SER A 217 33.32 -5.43 -7.74
C SER A 217 32.83 -4.34 -6.79
N ALA A 218 33.67 -3.89 -5.86
CA ALA A 218 33.33 -2.81 -4.94
C ALA A 218 33.10 -1.47 -5.65
N ALA A 219 33.90 -1.18 -6.69
CA ALA A 219 33.81 0.09 -7.42
C ALA A 219 32.66 0.14 -8.45
N TYR A 220 32.34 -0.97 -9.09
CA TYR A 220 31.43 -1.02 -10.25
C TYR A 220 30.30 -2.03 -10.09
N GLY A 221 30.22 -2.74 -8.97
CA GLY A 221 29.17 -3.74 -8.71
C GLY A 221 27.79 -3.10 -8.62
N THR A 222 26.80 -3.71 -9.29
CA THR A 222 25.40 -3.31 -9.21
C THR A 222 24.59 -4.40 -8.51
N PRO A 223 23.48 -4.04 -7.81
CA PRO A 223 22.60 -5.03 -7.20
C PRO A 223 22.06 -6.02 -8.24
N ARG A 224 21.96 -7.28 -7.86
CA ARG A 224 21.35 -8.31 -8.72
C ARG A 224 19.87 -8.00 -8.92
N ARG A 225 19.40 -7.91 -10.15
CA ARG A 225 17.99 -7.77 -10.52
C ARG A 225 17.29 -9.12 -10.61
N THR A 226 18.03 -10.19 -10.96
CA THR A 226 17.48 -11.54 -11.08
C THR A 226 17.17 -12.12 -9.71
N VAL A 227 15.91 -12.52 -9.51
CA VAL A 227 15.49 -13.29 -8.33
C VAL A 227 15.87 -14.76 -8.55
N LEU A 228 16.61 -15.33 -7.61
CA LEU A 228 16.93 -16.76 -7.61
C LEU A 228 15.84 -17.49 -6.84
N LEU A 229 15.08 -18.33 -7.56
CA LEU A 229 14.09 -19.22 -6.94
C LEU A 229 14.79 -20.52 -6.57
N GLU A 230 14.53 -21.04 -5.35
CA GLU A 230 14.97 -22.37 -4.98
C GLU A 230 14.28 -23.43 -5.86
N ALA A 231 14.97 -24.53 -6.15
CA ALA A 231 14.49 -25.57 -7.08
C ALA A 231 13.13 -26.19 -6.66
N ASN A 232 12.72 -26.01 -5.41
CA ASN A 232 11.43 -26.46 -4.88
C ASN A 232 10.33 -25.37 -4.95
N GLY A 233 10.66 -24.16 -5.39
CA GLY A 233 9.72 -23.08 -5.64
C GLY A 233 9.01 -23.24 -6.98
N VAL A 234 8.37 -24.37 -7.21
CA VAL A 234 7.30 -24.44 -8.21
C VAL A 234 6.26 -23.45 -7.72
N ILE A 235 6.12 -22.32 -8.41
CA ILE A 235 4.94 -21.46 -8.27
C ILE A 235 3.78 -22.42 -8.54
N ARG A 236 3.14 -22.90 -7.47
CA ARG A 236 1.92 -23.69 -7.64
C ARG A 236 0.95 -22.74 -8.30
N PRO A 237 0.37 -23.12 -9.45
CA PRO A 237 -0.67 -22.31 -10.04
C PRO A 237 -1.69 -22.03 -8.94
N SER A 238 -2.04 -20.75 -8.78
CA SER A 238 -3.08 -20.37 -7.83
C SER A 238 -4.30 -21.20 -8.15
N SER A 239 -4.72 -22.04 -7.22
CA SER A 239 -5.98 -22.77 -7.34
C SER A 239 -7.19 -21.86 -7.09
N ALA A 240 -6.96 -20.55 -7.03
CA ALA A 240 -8.01 -19.57 -6.83
C ALA A 240 -8.98 -19.62 -8.01
N PRO A 241 -10.29 -19.75 -7.76
CA PRO A 241 -11.28 -19.72 -8.81
C PRO A 241 -11.19 -18.39 -9.57
N LEU A 242 -11.41 -18.44 -10.89
CA LEU A 242 -11.32 -17.26 -11.76
C LEU A 242 -12.35 -16.18 -11.39
N GLU A 243 -13.53 -16.62 -10.93
CA GLU A 243 -14.58 -15.74 -10.44
C GLU A 243 -14.65 -15.78 -8.92
N VAL A 244 -14.93 -14.61 -8.32
CA VAL A 244 -15.21 -14.52 -6.88
C VAL A 244 -16.49 -15.29 -6.60
N ALA A 245 -16.50 -16.18 -5.62
CA ALA A 245 -17.69 -16.90 -5.20
C ALA A 245 -18.78 -15.91 -4.71
N ASP A 246 -20.05 -16.24 -4.99
CA ASP A 246 -21.18 -15.41 -4.55
C ASP A 246 -21.65 -15.83 -3.15
N ASP A 247 -20.71 -15.81 -2.20
CA ASP A 247 -20.98 -16.22 -0.82
C ASP A 247 -21.81 -15.18 -0.08
N PRO A 248 -22.68 -15.61 0.86
CA PRO A 248 -23.38 -14.69 1.75
C PRO A 248 -22.41 -13.80 2.53
N CYS A 249 -22.72 -12.51 2.63
CA CYS A 249 -21.94 -11.54 3.38
C CYS A 249 -22.83 -10.42 3.93
N TRP A 250 -22.28 -9.58 4.79
CA TRP A 250 -22.91 -8.36 5.27
C TRP A 250 -22.22 -7.14 4.66
N ALA A 251 -23.02 -6.20 4.15
CA ALA A 251 -22.56 -4.85 3.86
C ALA A 251 -22.77 -3.99 5.11
N LEU A 252 -21.74 -3.30 5.57
CA LEU A 252 -21.68 -2.59 6.85
C LEU A 252 -21.32 -1.13 6.62
N LEU A 253 -22.08 -0.22 7.25
CA LEU A 253 -21.81 1.22 7.24
C LEU A 253 -21.54 1.70 8.68
N SER A 254 -20.36 2.27 8.92
CA SER A 254 -20.03 2.89 10.20
C SER A 254 -20.69 4.27 10.35
N ALA A 255 -20.77 4.75 11.57
CA ALA A 255 -21.22 6.10 11.88
C ALA A 255 -20.30 7.19 11.30
N THR A 256 -19.03 6.86 11.03
CA THR A 256 -18.03 7.76 10.43
C THR A 256 -18.02 7.72 8.90
N GLY A 257 -18.93 6.95 8.28
CA GLY A 257 -19.05 6.88 6.82
C GLY A 257 -18.12 5.86 6.17
N LEU A 258 -17.47 4.98 6.92
CA LEU A 258 -16.72 3.85 6.36
C LEU A 258 -17.67 2.74 5.96
N LEU A 259 -17.44 2.18 4.77
CA LEU A 259 -18.20 1.10 4.18
C LEU A 259 -17.30 -0.11 3.95
N ALA A 260 -17.79 -1.30 4.29
CA ALA A 260 -17.08 -2.56 4.09
C ALA A 260 -18.07 -3.72 3.95
N ARG A 261 -17.61 -4.86 3.43
CA ARG A 261 -18.33 -6.13 3.49
C ARG A 261 -17.61 -7.12 4.39
N THR A 262 -18.35 -8.07 4.99
CA THR A 262 -17.72 -9.18 5.69
C THR A 262 -17.18 -10.21 4.68
N ALA A 263 -16.18 -10.97 5.10
CA ALA A 263 -15.66 -12.09 4.30
C ALA A 263 -16.55 -13.35 4.38
N ALA A 264 -17.49 -13.40 5.30
CA ALA A 264 -18.40 -14.52 5.54
C ALA A 264 -19.80 -14.03 5.93
N GLY A 265 -20.79 -14.92 5.86
CA GLY A 265 -22.20 -14.62 6.15
C GLY A 265 -22.53 -14.36 7.62
N GLU A 266 -21.58 -14.56 8.54
CA GLU A 266 -21.79 -14.30 9.96
C GLU A 266 -21.16 -12.97 10.38
N LEU A 267 -21.90 -12.19 11.18
CA LEU A 267 -21.37 -11.03 11.87
C LEU A 267 -20.59 -11.50 13.10
N SER A 268 -19.31 -11.78 12.93
CA SER A 268 -18.43 -12.14 14.03
C SER A 268 -17.99 -10.87 14.75
N GLY A 269 -18.42 -10.70 16.01
CA GLY A 269 -17.97 -9.64 16.90
C GLY A 269 -17.66 -10.19 18.28
N GLY A 270 -16.41 -10.19 18.70
CA GLY A 270 -15.99 -10.50 20.08
C GLY A 270 -16.43 -9.41 21.06
N ALA A 271 -16.30 -9.70 22.35
CA ALA A 271 -16.56 -8.74 23.42
C ALA A 271 -15.56 -7.55 23.36
N GLY A 272 -16.01 -6.36 23.77
CA GLY A 272 -15.20 -5.14 23.82
C GLY A 272 -15.60 -4.07 22.83
N ARG A 273 -14.76 -3.03 22.75
CA ARG A 273 -14.94 -1.85 21.91
C ARG A 273 -13.70 -1.64 21.03
N ALA A 274 -13.90 -1.16 19.80
CA ALA A 274 -12.83 -0.85 18.87
C ALA A 274 -13.12 0.47 18.13
N ALA A 275 -12.13 1.03 17.47
CA ALA A 275 -12.34 2.18 16.60
C ALA A 275 -13.31 1.81 15.46
N HIS A 276 -14.22 2.74 15.14
CA HIS A 276 -15.26 2.58 14.11
C HIS A 276 -16.21 1.38 14.33
N ASP A 277 -16.45 1.01 15.60
CA ASP A 277 -17.38 -0.08 15.99
C ASP A 277 -18.83 0.34 16.10
N VAL A 278 -19.14 1.61 15.93
CA VAL A 278 -20.52 2.13 15.90
C VAL A 278 -21.07 1.96 14.48
N LEU A 279 -21.89 0.93 14.29
CA LEU A 279 -22.51 0.63 13.00
C LEU A 279 -23.83 1.39 12.86
N ARG A 280 -23.92 2.24 11.86
CA ARG A 280 -25.15 2.97 11.52
C ARG A 280 -26.17 2.08 10.83
N SER A 281 -25.69 1.20 9.95
CA SER A 281 -26.55 0.32 9.17
C SER A 281 -25.81 -0.95 8.75
N ALA A 282 -26.52 -2.04 8.60
CA ALA A 282 -26.01 -3.30 8.08
C ALA A 282 -27.09 -3.99 7.25
N VAL A 283 -26.70 -4.61 6.14
CA VAL A 283 -27.59 -5.35 5.24
C VAL A 283 -26.95 -6.68 4.88
N GLN A 284 -27.73 -7.76 5.05
CA GLN A 284 -27.33 -9.08 4.57
C GLN A 284 -27.50 -9.16 3.05
N THR A 285 -26.51 -9.69 2.37
CA THR A 285 -26.45 -9.76 0.91
C THR A 285 -25.49 -10.86 0.49
N THR A 286 -25.12 -10.91 -0.77
CA THR A 286 -24.07 -11.80 -1.28
C THR A 286 -22.88 -10.99 -1.82
N ALA A 287 -21.74 -11.64 -1.97
CA ALA A 287 -20.51 -10.98 -2.42
C ALA A 287 -20.64 -10.32 -3.81
N ARG A 288 -21.52 -10.84 -4.68
CA ARG A 288 -21.83 -10.30 -6.01
C ARG A 288 -23.17 -9.55 -6.07
N GLY A 289 -23.82 -9.41 -4.92
CA GLY A 289 -25.10 -8.74 -4.79
C GLY A 289 -25.01 -7.23 -4.95
N GLU A 290 -26.18 -6.61 -4.97
CA GLU A 290 -26.34 -5.15 -4.99
C GLU A 290 -27.13 -4.71 -3.76
N ILE A 291 -26.82 -3.54 -3.26
CA ILE A 291 -27.54 -2.87 -2.17
C ILE A 291 -27.94 -1.46 -2.59
N ALA A 292 -28.82 -0.86 -1.83
CA ALA A 292 -29.17 0.55 -1.95
C ALA A 292 -28.60 1.36 -0.78
N VAL A 293 -28.23 2.59 -1.07
CA VAL A 293 -27.76 3.59 -0.10
C VAL A 293 -28.79 4.72 -0.06
N VAL A 294 -29.32 5.01 1.11
CA VAL A 294 -30.32 6.08 1.33
C VAL A 294 -29.62 7.35 1.80
N THR A 295 -29.92 8.50 1.18
CA THR A 295 -29.26 9.77 1.47
C THR A 295 -30.18 10.80 2.13
N SER A 296 -29.58 11.84 2.74
CA SER A 296 -30.32 12.96 3.36
C SER A 296 -31.13 13.79 2.36
N HIS A 297 -30.78 13.75 1.08
CA HIS A 297 -31.54 14.41 0.01
C HIS A 297 -32.72 13.57 -0.50
N GLY A 298 -33.03 12.46 0.18
CA GLY A 298 -34.15 11.61 -0.18
C GLY A 298 -33.96 10.82 -1.47
N ARG A 299 -32.72 10.50 -1.81
CA ARG A 299 -32.35 9.63 -2.92
C ARG A 299 -31.93 8.26 -2.42
N MET A 300 -32.12 7.26 -3.27
CA MET A 300 -31.46 5.97 -3.16
C MET A 300 -30.46 5.82 -4.30
N LEU A 301 -29.30 5.30 -3.97
CA LEU A 301 -28.18 5.04 -4.90
C LEU A 301 -27.87 3.55 -4.87
N ARG A 302 -27.76 2.93 -6.05
CA ARG A 302 -27.38 1.51 -6.18
C ARG A 302 -25.88 1.36 -6.01
N LEU A 303 -25.45 0.30 -5.33
CA LEU A 303 -24.06 0.01 -5.07
C LEU A 303 -23.79 -1.50 -5.16
N GLY A 304 -22.81 -1.90 -5.96
CA GLY A 304 -22.31 -3.27 -6.03
C GLY A 304 -21.50 -3.62 -4.77
N VAL A 305 -21.79 -4.76 -4.17
CA VAL A 305 -21.14 -5.20 -2.92
C VAL A 305 -19.71 -5.70 -3.18
N LEU A 306 -19.45 -6.19 -4.39
CA LEU A 306 -18.15 -6.75 -4.75
C LEU A 306 -17.00 -5.73 -4.66
N ASP A 307 -17.30 -4.47 -4.98
CA ASP A 307 -16.32 -3.38 -4.97
C ASP A 307 -15.96 -2.90 -3.55
N LEU A 308 -16.70 -3.38 -2.53
CA LEU A 308 -16.47 -3.02 -1.15
C LEU A 308 -15.26 -3.77 -0.55
N PRO A 309 -14.43 -3.09 0.26
CA PRO A 309 -13.36 -3.76 0.99
C PRO A 309 -13.91 -4.90 1.85
N ALA A 310 -13.30 -6.08 1.75
CA ALA A 310 -13.65 -7.22 2.58
C ALA A 310 -12.89 -7.15 3.91
N ILE A 311 -13.62 -7.09 5.03
CA ILE A 311 -13.03 -7.19 6.36
C ILE A 311 -12.97 -8.65 6.79
N PRO A 312 -11.82 -9.13 7.30
CA PRO A 312 -11.70 -10.51 7.75
C PRO A 312 -12.52 -10.76 9.02
N ALA A 313 -13.00 -11.98 9.20
CA ALA A 313 -13.56 -12.40 10.48
C ALA A 313 -12.46 -12.39 11.55
N THR A 314 -12.71 -11.70 12.66
CA THR A 314 -11.77 -11.60 13.78
C THR A 314 -12.42 -12.10 15.06
N ALA A 315 -11.63 -12.66 15.98
CA ALA A 315 -12.10 -13.01 17.33
C ALA A 315 -12.30 -11.78 18.22
N GLY A 316 -11.83 -10.61 17.80
CA GLY A 316 -11.96 -9.33 18.49
C GLY A 316 -13.26 -8.60 18.18
N PRO A 317 -13.48 -7.40 18.77
CA PRO A 317 -14.65 -6.57 18.48
C PRO A 317 -14.69 -6.17 17.01
N LEU A 318 -15.91 -6.11 16.43
CA LEU A 318 -16.12 -5.68 15.05
C LEU A 318 -15.66 -4.23 14.87
N SER A 319 -14.81 -4.00 13.87
CA SER A 319 -14.26 -2.69 13.52
C SER A 319 -14.27 -2.47 12.02
N LEU A 320 -14.70 -1.28 11.60
CA LEU A 320 -14.66 -0.89 10.18
C LEU A 320 -13.39 -0.09 9.82
N SER A 321 -12.34 -0.13 10.63
CA SER A 321 -11.07 0.57 10.31
C SER A 321 -10.42 0.14 8.99
N GLY A 322 -10.73 -1.05 8.48
CA GLY A 322 -10.32 -1.54 7.16
C GLY A 322 -11.29 -1.21 6.01
N GLY A 323 -12.35 -0.45 6.28
CA GLY A 323 -13.31 0.00 5.28
C GLY A 323 -12.82 1.23 4.50
N ALA A 324 -13.51 1.55 3.40
CA ALA A 324 -13.27 2.75 2.61
C ALA A 324 -14.39 3.77 2.82
N LEU A 325 -14.11 5.05 2.59
CA LEU A 325 -15.12 6.11 2.71
C LEU A 325 -16.20 5.92 1.63
N ILE A 326 -17.47 5.98 2.05
CA ILE A 326 -18.60 5.80 1.13
C ILE A 326 -18.62 6.83 -0.01
N SER A 327 -18.02 8.01 0.21
CA SER A 327 -17.87 9.05 -0.82
C SER A 327 -16.93 8.64 -1.96
N GLU A 328 -16.11 7.60 -1.79
CA GLU A 328 -15.24 7.08 -2.85
C GLU A 328 -16.03 6.23 -3.88
N PHE A 329 -17.17 5.69 -3.46
CA PHE A 329 -18.01 4.84 -4.30
C PHE A 329 -19.20 5.60 -4.93
N LEU A 330 -19.62 6.70 -4.33
CA LEU A 330 -20.85 7.39 -4.69
C LEU A 330 -20.62 8.87 -4.99
N GLY A 331 -21.18 9.35 -6.09
CA GLY A 331 -21.23 10.78 -6.42
C GLY A 331 -22.29 11.50 -5.56
N LEU A 332 -21.90 11.87 -4.33
CA LEU A 332 -22.78 12.62 -3.42
C LEU A 332 -22.80 14.11 -3.77
N GLY A 333 -23.97 14.73 -3.66
CA GLY A 333 -24.14 16.18 -3.79
C GLY A 333 -23.52 16.95 -2.62
N THR A 334 -23.37 18.26 -2.78
CA THR A 334 -22.86 19.14 -1.72
C THR A 334 -23.76 19.07 -0.49
N GLY A 335 -23.21 18.72 0.68
CA GLY A 335 -23.96 18.57 1.93
C GLY A 335 -24.81 17.30 2.04
N GLU A 336 -24.82 16.45 1.03
CA GLU A 336 -25.55 15.18 1.05
C GLU A 336 -24.85 14.15 1.92
N ARG A 337 -25.56 13.54 2.83
CA ARG A 337 -25.06 12.54 3.80
C ARG A 337 -25.72 11.20 3.57
N VAL A 338 -24.98 10.13 3.77
CA VAL A 338 -25.53 8.77 3.76
C VAL A 338 -26.14 8.46 5.13
N LEU A 339 -27.37 7.93 5.12
CA LEU A 339 -28.13 7.65 6.32
C LEU A 339 -28.24 6.16 6.63
N ALA A 340 -28.45 5.32 5.62
CA ALA A 340 -28.65 3.88 5.79
C ALA A 340 -28.29 3.11 4.53
N LEU A 341 -28.06 1.82 4.72
CA LEU A 341 -28.10 0.80 3.67
C LEU A 341 -29.48 0.15 3.65
N ALA A 342 -29.92 -0.33 2.50
CA ALA A 342 -31.12 -1.11 2.34
C ALA A 342 -30.91 -2.23 1.31
N SER A 343 -31.63 -3.33 1.45
CA SER A 343 -31.68 -4.37 0.44
C SER A 343 -32.48 -3.88 -0.78
N LEU A 344 -32.25 -4.48 -1.92
CA LEU A 344 -33.04 -4.23 -3.12
C LEU A 344 -34.12 -5.30 -3.33
N ARG A 345 -34.48 -6.02 -2.27
CA ARG A 345 -35.45 -7.12 -2.33
C ARG A 345 -36.89 -6.59 -2.56
N PRO A 346 -37.57 -7.10 -3.58
CA PRO A 346 -38.94 -6.64 -3.89
C PRO A 346 -40.01 -7.15 -2.91
N ASP A 347 -39.69 -8.17 -2.12
CA ASP A 347 -40.56 -8.80 -1.12
C ASP A 347 -40.39 -8.18 0.28
N ALA A 348 -39.44 -7.26 0.48
CA ALA A 348 -39.25 -6.56 1.75
C ALA A 348 -40.45 -5.66 2.09
N PRO A 349 -40.72 -5.38 3.39
CA PRO A 349 -41.81 -4.45 3.79
C PRO A 349 -41.57 -3.01 3.33
N GLY A 350 -40.39 -2.69 2.82
CA GLY A 350 -39.97 -1.39 2.33
C GLY A 350 -39.13 -0.59 3.33
N VAL A 351 -38.75 0.63 2.95
CA VAL A 351 -37.94 1.52 3.75
C VAL A 351 -38.81 2.58 4.43
N ALA A 352 -38.72 2.68 5.76
CA ALA A 352 -39.24 3.80 6.50
C ALA A 352 -38.22 4.93 6.58
N LEU A 353 -38.64 6.16 6.36
CA LEU A 353 -37.81 7.36 6.48
C LEU A 353 -38.57 8.50 7.20
N GLY A 354 -37.81 9.32 7.91
CA GLY A 354 -38.30 10.50 8.59
C GLY A 354 -37.48 11.74 8.25
N THR A 355 -38.17 12.90 8.22
CA THR A 355 -37.53 14.17 7.86
C THR A 355 -37.36 15.12 9.05
N ALA A 356 -36.49 16.11 8.90
CA ALA A 356 -36.24 17.13 9.91
C ALA A 356 -37.51 17.95 10.23
N GLN A 357 -38.42 18.14 9.28
CA GLN A 357 -39.74 18.79 9.49
C GLN A 357 -40.84 17.84 10.02
N GLY A 358 -40.47 16.64 10.46
CA GLY A 358 -41.38 15.71 11.11
C GLY A 358 -42.29 14.94 10.17
N VAL A 359 -41.96 14.84 8.90
CA VAL A 359 -42.65 13.99 7.92
C VAL A 359 -42.16 12.56 8.04
N VAL A 360 -43.07 11.59 7.91
CA VAL A 360 -42.74 10.15 7.84
C VAL A 360 -43.21 9.57 6.52
N LYS A 361 -42.45 8.65 5.99
CA LYS A 361 -42.84 7.91 4.78
C LYS A 361 -42.42 6.45 4.90
N ARG A 362 -43.25 5.56 4.41
CA ARG A 362 -42.89 4.17 4.12
C ARG A 362 -42.87 3.99 2.61
N VAL A 363 -41.70 3.71 2.08
CA VAL A 363 -41.43 3.58 0.63
C VAL A 363 -41.75 2.15 0.21
N THR A 364 -42.58 1.98 -0.83
CA THR A 364 -42.85 0.66 -1.44
C THR A 364 -41.55 0.13 -2.09
N PRO A 365 -41.22 -1.16 -1.99
CA PRO A 365 -40.01 -1.76 -2.53
C PRO A 365 -40.09 -1.97 -4.06
N ASP A 366 -40.53 -0.95 -4.79
CA ASP A 366 -40.57 -0.90 -6.26
C ASP A 366 -39.29 -0.16 -6.76
N TYR A 367 -38.20 -0.88 -6.85
CA TYR A 367 -36.89 -0.34 -7.20
C TYR A 367 -36.64 -0.44 -8.70
N PRO A 368 -36.17 0.66 -9.40
CA PRO A 368 -35.90 0.61 -10.83
C PRO A 368 -34.69 -0.27 -11.12
N GLY A 369 -34.84 -1.27 -11.99
CA GLY A 369 -33.75 -2.20 -12.34
C GLY A 369 -32.63 -1.59 -13.20
N SER A 370 -32.92 -0.49 -13.92
CA SER A 370 -31.99 0.12 -14.91
C SER A 370 -31.44 1.49 -14.48
N ARG A 371 -31.64 1.90 -13.24
CA ARG A 371 -31.17 3.21 -12.73
C ARG A 371 -30.25 3.02 -11.55
N ASP A 372 -29.14 3.75 -11.55
CA ASP A 372 -28.18 3.75 -10.45
C ASP A 372 -28.57 4.74 -9.34
N ALA A 373 -29.47 5.69 -9.62
CA ALA A 373 -29.97 6.66 -8.65
C ALA A 373 -31.43 7.01 -8.91
N TRP A 374 -32.22 7.18 -7.83
CA TRP A 374 -33.63 7.61 -7.90
C TRP A 374 -34.07 8.28 -6.60
N GLU A 375 -35.06 9.15 -6.70
CA GLU A 375 -35.72 9.77 -5.54
C GLU A 375 -36.66 8.79 -4.86
N VAL A 376 -36.75 8.85 -3.53
CA VAL A 376 -37.66 8.02 -2.71
C VAL A 376 -38.60 8.86 -1.85
N VAL A 377 -38.44 10.17 -1.84
CA VAL A 377 -39.38 11.11 -1.19
C VAL A 377 -39.30 12.48 -1.87
N GLY A 378 -40.47 13.12 -2.10
CA GLY A 378 -40.54 14.52 -2.48
C GLY A 378 -40.36 15.41 -1.26
N LEU A 379 -39.17 15.96 -1.06
CA LEU A 379 -38.86 16.88 0.05
C LEU A 379 -39.40 18.28 -0.24
N LYS A 380 -39.87 18.96 0.83
CA LYS A 380 -40.17 20.39 0.78
C LYS A 380 -38.90 21.22 0.86
N ASP A 381 -38.96 22.49 0.47
CA ASP A 381 -37.85 23.41 0.56
C ASP A 381 -37.33 23.50 2.01
N GLY A 382 -36.03 23.32 2.17
CA GLY A 382 -35.33 23.37 3.47
C GLY A 382 -35.59 22.14 4.37
N ASP A 383 -36.23 21.07 3.87
CA ASP A 383 -36.36 19.81 4.59
C ASP A 383 -35.29 18.81 4.14
N GLU A 384 -34.91 17.91 5.02
CA GLU A 384 -33.94 16.83 4.76
C GLU A 384 -34.42 15.53 5.45
N VAL A 385 -34.04 14.39 4.87
CA VAL A 385 -34.19 13.10 5.55
C VAL A 385 -33.15 13.01 6.66
N ILE A 386 -33.54 12.69 7.88
CA ILE A 386 -32.67 12.57 9.06
C ILE A 386 -32.41 11.12 9.46
N GLY A 387 -33.22 10.20 9.01
CA GLY A 387 -33.08 8.77 9.27
C GLY A 387 -33.89 7.96 8.27
N ALA A 388 -33.32 6.80 7.94
CA ALA A 388 -33.98 5.79 7.09
C ALA A 388 -33.61 4.40 7.63
N VAL A 389 -34.55 3.49 7.62
CA VAL A 389 -34.37 2.10 8.06
C VAL A 389 -35.23 1.19 7.20
N GLU A 390 -34.69 0.09 6.72
CA GLU A 390 -35.46 -0.97 6.10
C GLU A 390 -36.27 -1.72 7.18
N LEU A 391 -37.54 -1.90 6.95
CA LEU A 391 -38.42 -2.62 7.86
C LEU A 391 -38.22 -4.13 7.68
N GLU A 392 -38.26 -4.88 8.80
CA GLU A 392 -38.15 -6.34 8.77
C GLU A 392 -39.53 -7.01 8.59
N THR A 393 -40.49 -6.63 9.43
CA THR A 393 -41.82 -7.21 9.44
C THR A 393 -42.90 -6.23 8.99
N GLY A 394 -42.69 -4.93 9.19
CA GLY A 394 -43.66 -3.88 8.94
C GLY A 394 -44.56 -3.56 10.14
N ASP A 395 -44.33 -4.20 11.29
CA ASP A 395 -45.06 -4.01 12.54
C ASP A 395 -44.24 -3.26 13.60
N GLU A 396 -43.01 -2.90 13.29
CA GLU A 396 -42.07 -2.20 14.18
C GLU A 396 -42.64 -0.81 14.58
N ASP A 397 -42.13 -0.28 15.69
CA ASP A 397 -42.39 1.10 16.10
C ASP A 397 -41.47 2.08 15.36
N LEU A 398 -42.03 3.11 14.77
CA LEU A 398 -41.33 4.27 14.23
C LEU A 398 -41.16 5.30 15.33
N VAL A 399 -39.91 5.81 15.47
CA VAL A 399 -39.55 6.70 16.57
C VAL A 399 -39.01 8.01 16.04
N PHE A 400 -39.57 9.13 16.50
CA PHE A 400 -39.01 10.47 16.33
C PHE A 400 -38.48 11.01 17.65
N ILE A 401 -37.35 11.70 17.62
CA ILE A 401 -36.86 12.55 18.72
C ILE A 401 -36.58 13.93 18.16
N THR A 402 -37.01 14.97 18.89
CA THR A 402 -36.87 16.38 18.49
C THR A 402 -35.82 17.10 19.31
N ASP A 403 -35.27 18.19 18.79
CA ASP A 403 -34.26 19.02 19.46
C ASP A 403 -34.82 19.73 20.72
N ASP A 404 -36.15 19.92 20.82
CA ASP A 404 -36.84 20.40 22.03
C ASP A 404 -37.23 19.28 23.02
N ALA A 405 -36.56 18.13 22.89
CA ALA A 405 -36.63 16.97 23.77
C ALA A 405 -38.00 16.30 23.85
N GLN A 406 -38.69 16.18 22.72
CA GLN A 406 -39.92 15.35 22.60
C GLN A 406 -39.57 14.04 21.88
N LEU A 407 -40.16 12.93 22.36
CA LEU A 407 -40.08 11.62 21.71
C LEU A 407 -41.50 11.15 21.38
N LEU A 408 -41.70 10.75 20.14
CA LEU A 408 -42.94 10.12 19.69
C LEU A 408 -42.63 8.75 19.09
N ARG A 409 -43.32 7.70 19.58
CA ARG A 409 -43.34 6.38 18.95
C ARG A 409 -44.74 5.97 18.56
N PHE A 410 -44.86 5.30 17.42
CA PHE A 410 -46.11 4.76 16.89
C PHE A 410 -45.79 3.60 15.92
N PRO A 411 -46.73 2.62 15.74
CA PRO A 411 -46.45 1.46 14.88
C PRO A 411 -46.35 1.85 13.40
N ALA A 412 -45.48 1.17 12.68
CA ALA A 412 -45.25 1.38 11.23
C ALA A 412 -46.51 1.15 10.40
N THR A 413 -47.46 0.32 10.90
CA THR A 413 -48.75 0.09 10.30
C THR A 413 -49.62 1.35 10.22
N ALA A 414 -49.38 2.36 11.06
CA ALA A 414 -50.04 3.66 10.99
C ALA A 414 -49.60 4.51 9.78
N VAL A 415 -48.54 4.07 9.04
CA VAL A 415 -48.05 4.72 7.85
C VAL A 415 -48.25 3.81 6.63
N ARG A 416 -49.21 4.17 5.78
CA ARG A 416 -49.42 3.41 4.55
C ARG A 416 -48.23 3.47 3.62
N PRO A 417 -47.84 2.36 2.95
CA PRO A 417 -46.85 2.38 1.91
C PRO A 417 -47.19 3.37 0.78
N GLN A 418 -46.17 4.07 0.26
CA GLN A 418 -46.34 5.08 -0.79
C GLN A 418 -45.28 4.88 -1.87
N GLY A 419 -45.65 5.16 -3.11
CA GLY A 419 -44.73 5.18 -4.23
C GLY A 419 -43.63 6.27 -4.08
N ARG A 420 -42.59 6.16 -4.86
CA ARG A 420 -41.34 6.96 -4.77
C ARG A 420 -41.55 8.48 -4.76
N ALA A 421 -42.39 9.02 -5.64
CA ALA A 421 -42.60 10.47 -5.80
C ALA A 421 -43.48 11.11 -4.69
N ALA A 422 -44.11 10.34 -3.80
CA ALA A 422 -44.97 10.90 -2.78
C ALA A 422 -44.18 11.62 -1.67
N GLY A 423 -44.74 12.70 -1.11
CA GLY A 423 -44.11 13.53 -0.08
C GLY A 423 -44.22 13.03 1.36
N GLY A 424 -44.77 11.82 1.59
CA GLY A 424 -44.97 11.29 2.94
C GLY A 424 -46.23 11.80 3.66
N MET A 425 -46.25 11.64 4.98
CA MET A 425 -47.36 11.95 5.87
C MET A 425 -46.85 12.66 7.13
N ALA A 426 -47.72 13.38 7.88
CA ALA A 426 -47.33 13.96 9.17
C ALA A 426 -46.87 12.84 10.13
N GLY A 427 -45.64 12.85 10.58
CA GLY A 427 -45.05 11.92 11.56
C GLY A 427 -45.19 12.44 12.98
N ILE A 428 -44.44 13.47 13.33
CA ILE A 428 -44.50 14.16 14.62
C ILE A 428 -44.90 15.62 14.44
N ARG A 429 -45.69 16.16 15.39
CA ARG A 429 -45.97 17.58 15.45
C ARG A 429 -44.86 18.30 16.19
N LEU A 430 -44.18 19.22 15.50
CA LEU A 430 -43.11 20.02 16.02
C LEU A 430 -43.62 21.29 16.73
N SER A 431 -42.96 21.71 17.77
CA SER A 431 -43.11 23.04 18.37
C SER A 431 -42.55 24.12 17.40
N PRO A 432 -43.01 25.38 17.51
CA PRO A 432 -42.44 26.45 16.69
C PRO A 432 -40.90 26.56 16.81
N GLY A 433 -40.20 26.46 15.71
CA GLY A 433 -38.73 26.52 15.66
C GLY A 433 -37.99 25.24 16.03
N ALA A 434 -38.73 24.17 16.43
CA ALA A 434 -38.14 22.85 16.69
C ALA A 434 -38.02 22.03 15.41
N ARG A 435 -37.08 21.08 15.40
CA ARG A 435 -36.90 20.12 14.34
C ARG A 435 -36.68 18.70 14.91
N ALA A 436 -36.97 17.71 14.13
CA ALA A 436 -36.59 16.34 14.47
C ALA A 436 -35.06 16.15 14.25
N VAL A 437 -34.38 15.51 15.21
CA VAL A 437 -32.97 15.21 15.19
C VAL A 437 -32.67 13.72 15.03
N PHE A 438 -33.66 12.89 15.22
CA PHE A 438 -33.56 11.44 15.04
C PHE A 438 -34.87 10.87 14.49
N PHE A 439 -34.75 9.96 13.57
CA PHE A 439 -35.75 9.01 13.14
C PHE A 439 -35.15 7.63 13.06
N GLY A 440 -35.82 6.63 13.59
CA GLY A 440 -35.41 5.23 13.56
C GLY A 440 -36.58 4.28 13.81
N VAL A 441 -36.24 3.01 13.86
CA VAL A 441 -37.16 1.90 14.04
C VAL A 441 -36.70 1.07 15.24
N THR A 442 -37.69 0.61 16.05
CA THR A 442 -37.41 -0.25 17.20
C THR A 442 -38.51 -1.30 17.28
N SER A 443 -38.17 -2.56 17.48
CA SER A 443 -39.14 -3.61 17.70
C SER A 443 -39.71 -3.48 19.12
N PRO A 444 -41.05 -3.40 19.30
CA PRO A 444 -41.66 -3.27 20.64
C PRO A 444 -41.38 -4.47 21.53
N ASP A 445 -41.15 -5.64 20.94
CA ASP A 445 -40.88 -6.91 21.65
C ASP A 445 -39.38 -7.17 21.88
N ALA A 446 -38.49 -6.29 21.38
CA ALA A 446 -37.04 -6.39 21.63
C ALA A 446 -36.73 -6.04 23.08
N GLY A 447 -36.65 -7.04 23.94
CA GLY A 447 -36.26 -6.87 25.34
C GLY A 447 -34.93 -6.12 25.46
N GLY A 448 -34.87 -5.09 26.34
CA GLY A 448 -33.64 -4.32 26.59
C GLY A 448 -33.40 -3.16 25.61
N ALA A 449 -34.35 -2.77 24.79
CA ALA A 449 -34.27 -1.56 23.98
C ALA A 449 -34.13 -0.30 24.85
N VAL A 450 -33.34 0.65 24.40
CA VAL A 450 -33.03 1.90 25.14
C VAL A 450 -33.16 3.13 24.27
N VAL A 451 -33.38 4.26 24.93
CA VAL A 451 -33.34 5.59 24.33
C VAL A 451 -32.14 6.33 24.87
N VAL A 452 -31.31 6.87 23.98
CA VAL A 452 -30.16 7.73 24.29
C VAL A 452 -30.49 9.15 23.81
N THR A 453 -30.30 10.13 24.72
CA THR A 453 -30.45 11.56 24.40
C THR A 453 -29.20 12.29 24.88
N ILE A 454 -28.66 13.17 24.03
CA ILE A 454 -27.48 14.00 24.34
C ILE A 454 -27.92 15.45 24.19
N ALA A 455 -27.74 16.22 25.26
CA ALA A 455 -28.09 17.63 25.33
C ALA A 455 -26.84 18.50 25.29
N GLY A 456 -26.95 19.70 24.72
CA GLY A 456 -25.89 20.66 24.61
C GLY A 456 -26.41 22.03 24.19
N SER A 457 -25.52 22.96 23.82
CA SER A 457 -25.87 24.29 23.34
C SER A 457 -25.92 24.33 21.80
N ARG A 458 -26.96 24.95 21.24
CA ARG A 458 -27.07 25.26 19.80
C ARG A 458 -25.98 26.24 19.32
N ALA A 459 -25.41 27.02 20.24
CA ALA A 459 -24.34 27.96 19.92
C ALA A 459 -22.96 27.28 19.79
N ALA A 460 -22.82 26.05 20.30
CA ALA A 460 -21.57 25.28 20.16
C ALA A 460 -21.39 24.75 18.74
N LEU A 461 -20.14 24.73 18.26
CA LEU A 461 -19.81 24.09 17.00
C LEU A 461 -20.05 22.56 17.13
N PRO A 462 -20.54 21.89 16.10
CA PRO A 462 -20.75 20.45 16.13
C PRO A 462 -19.48 19.69 16.52
N GLY A 463 -19.57 18.81 17.53
CA GLY A 463 -18.45 17.98 17.99
C GLY A 463 -17.42 18.68 18.89
N THR A 464 -17.64 19.91 19.32
CA THR A 464 -16.72 20.64 20.21
C THR A 464 -17.14 20.62 21.69
N GLU A 465 -18.44 20.44 21.96
CA GLU A 465 -19.00 20.35 23.31
C GLU A 465 -19.35 18.91 23.66
N ALA A 466 -18.94 18.43 24.82
CA ALA A 466 -19.25 17.09 25.28
C ALA A 466 -20.73 16.94 25.66
N GLY A 467 -21.34 17.94 26.27
CA GLY A 467 -22.73 17.95 26.71
C GLY A 467 -23.04 16.96 27.81
N SER A 468 -24.32 16.66 27.98
CA SER A 468 -24.79 15.63 28.91
C SER A 468 -25.59 14.52 28.18
N ALA A 469 -25.37 13.27 28.56
CA ALA A 469 -26.05 12.11 28.00
C ALA A 469 -26.97 11.46 29.03
N LYS A 470 -28.07 10.94 28.53
CA LYS A 470 -28.98 10.11 29.30
C LYS A 470 -29.39 8.87 28.52
N VAL A 471 -29.39 7.73 29.21
CA VAL A 471 -29.85 6.45 28.70
C VAL A 471 -31.05 5.99 29.54
N THR A 472 -32.16 5.65 28.91
CA THR A 472 -33.39 5.21 29.60
C THR A 472 -34.02 4.01 28.89
N PRO A 473 -34.72 3.13 29.59
CA PRO A 473 -35.45 2.04 28.95
C PRO A 473 -36.49 2.56 27.94
N TYR A 474 -36.62 1.90 26.81
CA TYR A 474 -37.56 2.27 25.76
C TYR A 474 -39.02 2.10 26.19
N GLU A 475 -39.30 1.15 27.05
CA GLU A 475 -40.60 0.85 27.60
C GLU A 475 -41.21 2.01 28.42
N ASP A 476 -40.39 2.91 28.98
CA ASP A 476 -40.86 4.09 29.71
C ASP A 476 -41.59 5.11 28.81
N TYR A 477 -41.53 4.96 27.51
CA TYR A 477 -42.14 5.87 26.55
C TYR A 477 -43.45 5.27 26.01
N PRO A 478 -44.64 5.85 26.32
CA PRO A 478 -45.90 5.33 25.81
C PRO A 478 -46.02 5.54 24.30
N ALA A 479 -46.56 4.55 23.59
CA ALA A 479 -46.96 4.71 22.20
C ALA A 479 -48.11 5.71 22.11
N LYS A 480 -48.06 6.59 21.08
CA LYS A 480 -49.10 7.59 20.81
C LYS A 480 -49.49 7.58 19.34
N GLY A 481 -50.61 8.23 19.02
CA GLY A 481 -51.02 8.38 17.62
C GLY A 481 -50.02 9.24 16.83
N ARG A 482 -49.80 8.86 15.56
CA ARG A 482 -49.00 9.62 14.57
C ARG A 482 -49.53 11.07 14.45
N GLY A 483 -48.64 12.04 14.26
CA GLY A 483 -49.00 13.46 14.14
C GLY A 483 -49.24 14.17 15.47
N THR A 484 -48.92 13.54 16.60
CA THR A 484 -48.94 14.19 17.94
C THR A 484 -47.54 14.72 18.31
N SER A 485 -47.43 15.49 19.39
CA SER A 485 -46.14 16.09 19.86
C SER A 485 -45.29 15.16 20.73
N GLY A 486 -45.74 13.91 20.98
CA GLY A 486 -44.97 12.95 21.76
C GLY A 486 -44.99 13.17 23.27
N VAL A 487 -43.92 12.78 23.96
CA VAL A 487 -43.67 12.96 25.39
C VAL A 487 -42.27 13.47 25.63
N ARG A 488 -42.06 14.21 26.73
CA ARG A 488 -40.70 14.70 27.09
C ARG A 488 -39.77 13.53 27.34
N CYS A 489 -38.61 13.57 26.68
CA CYS A 489 -37.56 12.55 26.78
C CYS A 489 -36.25 13.04 27.43
N HIS A 490 -36.12 14.32 27.74
CA HIS A 490 -34.94 14.90 28.43
C HIS A 490 -35.33 16.19 29.13
N ARG A 491 -34.69 16.51 30.24
CA ARG A 491 -34.75 17.81 30.89
C ARG A 491 -33.40 18.50 30.73
N LEU A 492 -33.42 19.58 29.97
CA LEU A 492 -32.23 20.39 29.70
C LEU A 492 -31.74 21.07 30.98
N LEU A 493 -30.43 21.05 31.20
CA LEU A 493 -29.76 21.72 32.32
C LEU A 493 -29.44 23.18 31.97
N ARG A 494 -29.00 23.92 32.96
CA ARG A 494 -28.55 25.30 32.72
C ARG A 494 -27.33 25.33 31.79
N GLY A 495 -27.47 26.00 30.66
CA GLY A 495 -26.48 26.03 29.58
C GLY A 495 -26.76 25.12 28.44
N GLU A 496 -27.73 24.19 28.57
CA GLU A 496 -28.22 23.36 27.49
C GLU A 496 -29.53 23.97 26.97
N ASP A 497 -29.69 24.06 25.67
CA ASP A 497 -30.89 24.64 25.03
C ASP A 497 -31.50 23.72 23.97
N ALA A 498 -30.82 22.61 23.61
CA ALA A 498 -31.34 21.62 22.67
C ALA A 498 -30.74 20.24 22.87
N LEU A 499 -31.39 19.23 22.30
CA LEU A 499 -30.74 17.94 22.03
C LEU A 499 -29.89 18.03 20.77
N SER A 500 -28.63 17.72 20.91
CA SER A 500 -27.67 17.61 19.79
C SER A 500 -27.77 16.25 19.08
N LEU A 501 -28.16 15.19 19.83
CA LEU A 501 -28.35 13.83 19.33
C LEU A 501 -29.46 13.08 20.09
N GLY A 502 -30.22 12.31 19.34
CA GLY A 502 -31.17 11.32 19.85
C GLY A 502 -30.90 9.97 19.18
N TRP A 503 -31.21 8.88 19.89
CA TRP A 503 -31.20 7.53 19.36
C TRP A 503 -32.14 6.62 20.15
N ALA A 504 -32.76 5.69 19.46
CA ALA A 504 -33.57 4.63 20.09
C ALA A 504 -33.34 3.31 19.33
N GLY A 505 -33.15 2.23 20.07
CA GLY A 505 -32.87 0.92 19.46
C GLY A 505 -32.50 -0.15 20.47
N PRO A 506 -32.10 -1.34 19.98
CA PRO A 506 -31.72 -2.47 20.85
C PRO A 506 -30.47 -2.12 21.67
N GLY A 507 -30.53 -2.42 22.98
CA GLY A 507 -29.41 -2.23 23.89
C GLY A 507 -28.42 -3.39 23.88
N PRO A 508 -27.21 -3.18 24.48
CA PRO A 508 -26.68 -1.94 25.00
C PRO A 508 -26.27 -0.96 23.88
N ALA A 509 -26.54 0.33 24.10
CA ALA A 509 -26.12 1.36 23.16
C ALA A 509 -24.63 1.59 23.17
N ARG A 510 -24.04 1.85 22.01
CA ARG A 510 -22.62 2.20 21.79
C ARG A 510 -22.54 3.60 21.22
N ALA A 511 -21.68 4.43 21.83
CA ALA A 511 -21.41 5.77 21.33
C ALA A 511 -20.00 5.88 20.76
N GLY A 512 -19.81 6.79 19.80
CA GLY A 512 -18.54 7.08 19.16
C GLY A 512 -18.32 8.57 18.96
N ALA A 513 -17.06 8.98 19.01
CA ALA A 513 -16.60 10.31 18.63
C ALA A 513 -16.48 10.43 17.09
N GLY A 514 -16.31 11.65 16.58
CA GLY A 514 -16.13 11.91 15.15
C GLY A 514 -14.88 11.25 14.55
N SER A 515 -13.87 10.97 15.37
CA SER A 515 -12.68 10.19 14.99
C SER A 515 -12.93 8.68 14.86
N GLY A 516 -14.11 8.20 15.24
CA GLY A 516 -14.43 6.78 15.34
C GLY A 516 -14.03 6.14 16.67
N ALA A 517 -13.42 6.86 17.58
CA ALA A 517 -13.04 6.34 18.89
C ALA A 517 -14.30 6.03 19.74
N PRO A 518 -14.32 4.91 20.50
CA PRO A 518 -15.40 4.59 21.42
C PRO A 518 -15.57 5.65 22.52
N VAL A 519 -16.83 5.93 22.88
CA VAL A 519 -17.18 6.82 24.00
C VAL A 519 -18.11 6.06 24.94
N ASP A 520 -17.87 6.17 26.24
CA ASP A 520 -18.70 5.53 27.25
C ASP A 520 -19.97 6.36 27.51
N LEU A 521 -21.11 5.65 27.56
CA LEU A 521 -22.39 6.22 27.94
C LEU A 521 -22.68 5.92 29.41
N PRO A 522 -23.45 6.80 30.10
CA PRO A 522 -23.91 6.49 31.45
C PRO A 522 -24.81 5.25 31.43
N PRO A 523 -24.90 4.50 32.53
CA PRO A 523 -25.78 3.35 32.63
C PRO A 523 -27.25 3.74 32.46
N ALA A 524 -28.06 2.83 31.91
CA ALA A 524 -29.48 3.03 31.77
C ALA A 524 -30.12 3.19 33.14
N SER A 525 -30.56 4.38 33.47
CA SER A 525 -31.16 4.68 34.78
C SER A 525 -32.01 5.96 34.73
N GLY A 526 -32.92 6.08 35.64
CA GLY A 526 -33.67 7.29 35.87
C GLY A 526 -34.99 7.40 35.09
N ARG A 527 -35.70 8.48 35.33
CA ARG A 527 -36.97 8.78 34.67
C ARG A 527 -36.74 9.32 33.27
N ARG A 528 -37.67 9.04 32.35
CA ARG A 528 -37.60 9.53 30.95
C ARG A 528 -37.46 11.04 30.83
N ASP A 529 -37.98 11.82 31.81
CA ASP A 529 -37.98 13.28 31.86
C ASP A 529 -36.88 13.87 32.77
N ALA A 530 -35.94 13.05 33.25
CA ALA A 530 -34.77 13.49 34.00
C ALA A 530 -33.70 14.16 33.07
N SER A 531 -32.72 14.83 33.69
CA SER A 531 -31.53 15.39 33.00
C SER A 531 -30.46 14.32 32.75
N GLY A 532 -29.52 14.63 31.87
CA GLY A 532 -28.34 13.78 31.58
C GLY A 532 -27.23 13.90 32.61
N SER A 533 -26.24 13.03 32.48
CA SER A 533 -24.95 13.10 33.16
C SER A 533 -23.88 13.65 32.21
N PRO A 534 -22.91 14.47 32.66
CA PRO A 534 -21.86 15.02 31.81
C PRO A 534 -21.07 13.92 31.11
N LEU A 535 -20.76 14.14 29.82
CA LEU A 535 -19.88 13.28 29.04
C LEU A 535 -18.43 13.75 29.17
N ALA A 536 -17.48 12.82 29.06
CA ALA A 536 -16.05 13.10 29.09
C ALA A 536 -15.53 13.71 27.77
N GLN A 537 -16.22 13.39 26.65
CA GLN A 537 -15.87 13.85 25.31
C GLN A 537 -17.10 13.90 24.40
N PRO A 538 -17.04 14.68 23.30
CA PRO A 538 -18.16 14.79 22.37
C PRO A 538 -18.53 13.47 21.73
N VAL A 539 -19.83 13.20 21.64
CA VAL A 539 -20.41 12.06 20.94
C VAL A 539 -21.03 12.55 19.62
N THR A 540 -20.68 11.93 18.53
CA THR A 540 -21.22 12.26 17.20
C THR A 540 -22.19 11.21 16.67
N ALA A 541 -22.17 10.00 17.24
CA ALA A 541 -23.06 8.93 16.82
C ALA A 541 -23.33 7.93 17.95
N VAL A 542 -24.52 7.33 17.90
CA VAL A 542 -24.96 6.23 18.76
C VAL A 542 -25.61 5.15 17.89
N ALA A 543 -25.34 3.89 18.20
CA ALA A 543 -26.00 2.72 17.60
C ALA A 543 -26.12 1.58 18.61
N GLY A 544 -26.85 0.53 18.28
CA GLY A 544 -26.93 -0.70 19.09
C GLY A 544 -25.63 -1.51 19.04
N SER A 545 -25.49 -2.46 19.95
CA SER A 545 -24.32 -3.37 20.00
C SER A 545 -24.25 -4.36 18.83
N GLN A 546 -25.39 -4.65 18.22
CA GLN A 546 -25.51 -5.40 16.98
C GLN A 546 -26.46 -4.63 16.06
N PRO A 547 -26.18 -4.57 14.75
CA PRO A 547 -27.18 -4.09 13.81
C PRO A 547 -28.41 -5.01 13.92
N ALA A 548 -29.62 -4.45 13.81
CA ALA A 548 -30.79 -5.25 13.60
C ALA A 548 -30.55 -6.15 12.39
N ALA A 549 -30.53 -7.45 12.61
CA ALA A 549 -30.30 -8.41 11.55
C ALA A 549 -31.57 -8.46 10.69
N VAL A 550 -31.52 -7.84 9.52
CA VAL A 550 -32.50 -8.15 8.48
C VAL A 550 -32.14 -9.54 7.97
N HIS A 551 -32.83 -10.56 8.45
CA HIS A 551 -32.65 -11.93 7.95
C HIS A 551 -33.12 -12.03 6.50
N ALA A 552 -32.28 -12.66 5.66
CA ALA A 552 -32.61 -12.96 4.28
C ALA A 552 -33.71 -14.01 4.15
#